data_5ada76101e587becfde898cede325666
#
_entry.id   5ada76101e587becfde898cede325666
#
_cell.length_a   1.000
_cell.length_b   1.000
_cell.length_c   1.000
_cell.angle_alpha   90.00
_cell.angle_beta   90.00
_cell.angle_gamma   90.00
#
_symmetry.space_group_name_H-M   'P 1'
#
loop_
_entity.id
_entity.type
_entity.pdbx_description
1 polymer ?
#
loop_
_entity_poly.entity_id
_entity_poly.type
_entity_poly.pdbx_seq_one_letter_code
_entity_poly.pdbx_strand_id
1 'polypeptide(L)'
;MANSQAMCTSFKQDLLNGLHAFGTSVVRAGTGADTFKGALYLATGSVGAATAAYSATNEVTGANYTATGATVTNATAPTTSGTTAFWTPSASLTWTTVT
;
A
#
# COMPACT_ATOMS: atom_id res chain seq x y z
N MET A 1 11.16 -12.84 -14.28
CA MET A 1 10.49 -11.57 -14.60
C MET A 1 10.88 -10.52 -13.60
N ALA A 2 10.89 -9.28 -13.98
CA ALA A 2 11.21 -8.18 -13.08
C ALA A 2 9.94 -7.50 -12.59
N ASN A 3 10.02 -6.88 -11.42
CA ASN A 3 8.94 -6.03 -10.94
C ASN A 3 8.81 -4.80 -11.83
N SER A 4 7.61 -4.26 -11.94
CA SER A 4 7.37 -3.03 -12.68
C SER A 4 6.68 -2.01 -11.79
N GLN A 5 6.95 -0.74 -12.08
CA GLN A 5 6.33 0.37 -11.36
C GLN A 5 4.97 0.63 -12.00
N ALA A 6 3.91 0.29 -11.27
CA ALA A 6 2.57 0.42 -11.82
C ALA A 6 1.54 0.39 -10.70
N MET A 7 0.41 1.05 -10.94
CA MET A 7 -0.75 0.89 -10.09
C MET A 7 -1.52 -0.33 -10.57
N CYS A 8 -1.86 -1.24 -9.65
CA CYS A 8 -2.56 -2.45 -10.02
C CYS A 8 -3.92 -2.14 -10.65
N THR A 9 -4.24 -2.86 -11.72
CA THR A 9 -5.52 -2.67 -12.41
C THR A 9 -6.70 -2.98 -11.49
N SER A 10 -6.58 -4.03 -10.67
CA SER A 10 -7.61 -4.36 -9.69
C SER A 10 -7.82 -3.24 -8.67
N PHE A 11 -6.74 -2.58 -8.24
CA PHE A 11 -6.85 -1.45 -7.31
C PHE A 11 -7.62 -0.29 -7.95
N LYS A 12 -7.35 0.01 -9.23
CA LYS A 12 -8.08 1.07 -9.93
C LYS A 12 -9.57 0.75 -10.03
N GLN A 13 -9.90 -0.50 -10.32
CA GLN A 13 -11.29 -0.94 -10.35
C GLN A 13 -11.94 -0.80 -8.99
N ASP A 14 -11.24 -1.21 -7.94
CA ASP A 14 -11.76 -1.13 -6.59
C ASP A 14 -11.98 0.30 -6.13
N LEU A 15 -11.12 1.23 -6.57
CA LEU A 15 -11.33 2.64 -6.28
C LEU A 15 -12.63 3.15 -6.92
N LEU A 16 -12.90 2.74 -8.16
CA LEU A 16 -14.14 3.13 -8.84
C LEU A 16 -15.37 2.55 -8.16
N ASN A 17 -15.23 1.39 -7.54
CA ASN A 17 -16.30 0.74 -6.78
C ASN A 17 -16.44 1.28 -5.37
N GLY A 18 -15.55 2.17 -4.93
CA GLY A 18 -15.59 2.73 -3.60
C GLY A 18 -15.17 1.75 -2.50
N LEU A 19 -14.33 0.77 -2.84
CA LEU A 19 -13.93 -0.25 -1.87
C LEU A 19 -12.84 0.22 -0.90
N HIS A 20 -12.03 1.21 -1.28
CA HIS A 20 -10.93 1.65 -0.45
C HIS A 20 -11.20 3.03 0.15
N ALA A 21 -10.84 3.18 1.41
CA ALA A 21 -10.93 4.44 2.11
C ALA A 21 -9.59 4.75 2.78
N PHE A 22 -9.03 5.90 2.46
CA PHE A 22 -7.77 6.35 3.02
C PHE A 22 -8.03 7.26 4.23
N GLY A 23 -7.06 7.32 5.13
CA GLY A 23 -7.12 8.20 6.28
C GLY A 23 -7.72 7.53 7.49
N THR A 24 -8.49 8.28 8.27
CA THR A 24 -8.96 7.82 9.58
C THR A 24 -10.45 7.53 9.63
N SER A 25 -11.22 7.92 8.61
CA SER A 25 -12.66 7.69 8.62
C SER A 25 -13.16 7.50 7.19
N VAL A 26 -14.33 6.88 7.10
CA VAL A 26 -15.00 6.69 5.82
C VAL A 26 -16.12 7.73 5.71
N VAL A 27 -16.10 8.52 4.64
CA VAL A 27 -17.12 9.55 4.43
C VAL A 27 -18.45 8.92 4.08
N ARG A 28 -18.44 7.85 3.27
CA ARG A 28 -19.65 7.09 2.97
C ARG A 28 -19.88 6.07 4.08
N ALA A 29 -21.13 5.84 4.46
CA ALA A 29 -21.47 4.86 5.48
C ALA A 29 -20.95 3.47 5.10
N GLY A 30 -20.44 2.75 6.08
CA GLY A 30 -19.88 1.42 5.87
C GLY A 30 -18.86 1.05 6.92
N THR A 31 -17.82 0.35 6.51
CA THR A 31 -16.72 -0.04 7.39
C THR A 31 -15.74 1.12 7.57
N GLY A 32 -14.83 0.99 8.51
CA GLY A 32 -13.79 1.98 8.72
C GLY A 32 -12.79 2.04 7.56
N ALA A 33 -11.84 2.97 7.65
CA ALA A 33 -10.81 3.14 6.64
C ALA A 33 -9.95 1.88 6.51
N ASP A 34 -9.41 1.68 5.33
CA ASP A 34 -8.55 0.53 5.06
C ASP A 34 -7.22 0.64 5.79
N THR A 35 -6.64 -0.50 6.10
CA THR A 35 -5.29 -0.58 6.62
C THR A 35 -4.35 -0.95 5.47
N PHE A 36 -3.32 -0.13 5.27
CA PHE A 36 -2.35 -0.35 4.21
C PHE A 36 -1.02 -0.79 4.80
N LYS A 37 -0.28 -1.61 4.04
CA LYS A 37 1.05 -2.06 4.43
C LYS A 37 2.03 -1.86 3.29
N GLY A 38 3.28 -1.56 3.64
CA GLY A 38 4.37 -1.51 2.68
C GLY A 38 5.21 -2.76 2.80
N ALA A 39 5.48 -3.42 1.69
CA ALA A 39 6.26 -4.65 1.66
C ALA A 39 7.42 -4.53 0.69
N LEU A 40 8.51 -5.23 0.99
CA LEU A 40 9.72 -5.24 0.16
C LEU A 40 9.80 -6.54 -0.64
N TYR A 41 10.09 -6.41 -1.93
CA TYR A 41 10.24 -7.55 -2.82
C TYR A 41 11.60 -7.55 -3.48
N LEU A 42 12.11 -8.76 -3.74
CA LEU A 42 13.36 -8.92 -4.48
C LEU A 42 13.17 -8.47 -5.93
N ALA A 43 14.24 -8.01 -6.55
CA ALA A 43 14.20 -7.56 -7.94
C ALA A 43 13.79 -8.68 -8.90
N THR A 44 13.93 -9.94 -8.50
CA THR A 44 13.52 -11.09 -9.29
C THR A 44 12.02 -11.37 -9.23
N GLY A 45 11.26 -10.60 -8.45
CA GLY A 45 9.82 -10.75 -8.37
C GLY A 45 9.12 -10.36 -9.65
N SER A 46 7.79 -10.45 -9.64
CA SER A 46 6.98 -10.14 -10.81
C SER A 46 5.75 -9.31 -10.47
N VAL A 47 5.83 -8.48 -9.43
CA VAL A 47 4.72 -7.59 -9.09
C VAL A 47 4.62 -6.46 -10.12
N GLY A 48 3.41 -6.05 -10.43
CA GLY A 48 3.16 -5.02 -11.42
C GLY A 48 1.67 -4.74 -11.58
N ALA A 49 1.28 -4.22 -12.74
CA ALA A 49 -0.09 -3.79 -12.98
C ALA A 49 -1.11 -4.93 -12.84
N ALA A 50 -0.72 -6.16 -13.14
CA ALA A 50 -1.63 -7.30 -13.06
C ALA A 50 -1.71 -7.93 -11.67
N THR A 51 -0.93 -7.45 -10.71
CA THR A 51 -0.93 -7.98 -9.36
C THR A 51 -2.27 -7.65 -8.68
N ALA A 52 -2.97 -8.66 -8.20
CA ALA A 52 -4.30 -8.50 -7.63
C ALA A 52 -4.39 -8.92 -6.16
N ALA A 53 -3.33 -9.53 -5.61
CA ALA A 53 -3.35 -10.00 -4.22
C ALA A 53 -1.92 -10.06 -3.68
N TYR A 54 -1.82 -10.02 -2.36
CA TYR A 54 -0.53 -10.22 -1.71
C TYR A 54 0.01 -11.62 -1.98
N SER A 55 1.29 -11.71 -2.23
CA SER A 55 1.98 -12.98 -2.36
C SER A 55 3.34 -12.87 -1.68
N ALA A 56 3.72 -13.90 -0.95
CA ALA A 56 5.04 -13.95 -0.31
C ALA A 56 6.13 -14.40 -1.29
N THR A 57 5.77 -14.75 -2.51
CA THR A 57 6.76 -15.16 -3.52
C THR A 57 7.70 -14.01 -3.83
N ASN A 58 8.99 -14.23 -3.62
CA ASN A 58 10.04 -13.23 -3.82
C ASN A 58 9.94 -12.02 -2.89
N GLU A 59 9.15 -12.12 -1.82
CA GLU A 59 9.22 -11.11 -0.76
C GLU A 59 10.53 -11.26 -0.02
N VAL A 60 11.07 -10.14 0.49
CA VAL A 60 12.31 -10.17 1.25
C VAL A 60 12.15 -11.08 2.47
N THR A 61 13.13 -11.93 2.70
CA THR A 61 13.22 -12.74 3.92
C THR A 61 14.56 -12.46 4.57
N GLY A 62 14.58 -12.31 5.87
CA GLY A 62 15.83 -12.03 6.55
C GLY A 62 15.60 -11.34 7.87
N ALA A 63 16.70 -10.99 8.53
CA ALA A 63 16.63 -10.31 9.81
C ALA A 63 16.02 -8.92 9.64
N ASN A 64 15.26 -8.50 10.63
CA ASN A 64 14.68 -7.16 10.71
C ASN A 64 13.60 -6.88 9.65
N TYR A 65 13.10 -7.92 9.00
CA TYR A 65 11.97 -7.79 8.11
C TYR A 65 10.93 -8.87 8.41
N THR A 66 9.69 -8.48 8.54
CA THR A 66 8.58 -9.39 8.81
C THR A 66 7.73 -9.52 7.55
N ALA A 67 7.35 -10.73 7.19
CA ALA A 67 6.48 -10.98 6.03
C ALA A 67 5.21 -10.11 6.13
N THR A 68 4.71 -9.68 5.01
CA THR A 68 3.64 -8.70 4.79
C THR A 68 4.10 -7.25 5.02
N GLY A 69 5.30 -7.02 5.52
CA GLY A 69 5.87 -5.69 5.68
C GLY A 69 5.39 -4.93 6.89
N ALA A 70 5.40 -3.63 6.81
CA ALA A 70 5.06 -2.74 7.93
C ALA A 70 3.77 -1.99 7.65
N THR A 71 3.02 -1.69 8.70
CA THR A 71 1.75 -0.96 8.60
C THR A 71 2.01 0.51 8.28
N VAL A 72 1.30 1.02 7.28
CA VAL A 72 1.26 2.45 6.98
C VAL A 72 0.30 3.10 7.98
N THR A 73 0.79 4.08 8.73
CA THR A 73 -0.01 4.69 9.78
C THR A 73 -1.01 5.69 9.20
N ASN A 74 -2.30 5.44 9.40
CA ASN A 74 -3.38 6.30 8.94
C ASN A 74 -3.80 7.24 10.06
N ALA A 75 -3.19 8.41 10.15
CA ALA A 75 -3.53 9.38 11.20
C ALA A 75 -4.14 10.65 10.64
N THR A 76 -4.15 10.83 9.31
CA THR A 76 -4.68 12.03 8.68
C THR A 76 -5.66 11.65 7.58
N ALA A 77 -6.65 12.51 7.35
CA ALA A 77 -7.57 12.32 6.25
C ALA A 77 -6.97 12.87 4.95
N PRO A 78 -7.41 12.35 3.79
CA PRO A 78 -7.03 12.96 2.52
C PRO A 78 -7.40 14.45 2.48
N THR A 79 -6.57 15.25 1.82
CA THR A 79 -6.76 16.69 1.76
C THR A 79 -6.38 17.20 0.37
N THR A 80 -6.46 18.52 0.20
CA THR A 80 -6.14 19.13 -1.08
C THR A 80 -5.16 20.30 -0.91
N SER A 81 -4.42 20.55 -1.99
CA SER A 81 -3.61 21.76 -2.12
C SER A 81 -3.82 22.28 -3.53
N GLY A 82 -4.48 23.43 -3.66
CA GLY A 82 -4.90 23.92 -4.98
C GLY A 82 -5.86 22.94 -5.64
N THR A 83 -5.49 22.43 -6.80
CA THR A 83 -6.28 21.44 -7.54
C THR A 83 -5.75 20.01 -7.35
N THR A 84 -4.81 19.81 -6.43
CA THR A 84 -4.24 18.49 -6.16
C THR A 84 -4.86 17.90 -4.89
N ALA A 85 -5.39 16.68 -5.00
CA ALA A 85 -5.84 15.92 -3.84
C ALA A 85 -4.76 14.92 -3.48
N PHE A 86 -4.51 14.76 -2.18
CA PHE A 86 -3.46 13.85 -1.75
C PHE A 86 -3.74 13.31 -0.35
N TRP A 87 -3.04 12.24 -0.03
CA TRP A 87 -3.05 11.65 1.30
C TRP A 87 -1.63 11.21 1.63
N THR A 88 -1.22 11.47 2.87
CA THR A 88 0.09 11.05 3.35
C THR A 88 -0.06 10.31 4.67
N PRO A 89 0.74 9.25 4.90
CA PRO A 89 0.76 8.61 6.21
C PRO A 89 1.38 9.55 7.24
N SER A 90 1.08 9.32 8.50
CA SER A 90 1.59 10.17 9.58
C SER A 90 3.06 9.91 9.89
N ALA A 91 3.62 8.80 9.41
CA ALA A 91 5.01 8.44 9.66
C ALA A 91 5.57 7.68 8.47
N SER A 92 6.87 7.81 8.26
CA SER A 92 7.57 7.05 7.23
C SER A 92 7.71 5.59 7.65
N LEU A 93 7.69 4.69 6.67
CA LEU A 93 8.04 3.30 6.89
C LEU A 93 9.57 3.17 6.86
N THR A 94 10.13 2.53 7.88
CA THR A 94 11.58 2.39 7.98
C THR A 94 11.91 0.96 8.35
N TRP A 95 12.85 0.38 7.62
CA TRP A 95 13.46 -0.91 7.97
C TRP A 95 14.94 -0.68 8.18
N THR A 96 15.45 -1.12 9.33
CA THR A 96 16.85 -0.93 9.68
C THR A 96 17.60 -2.24 9.50
N THR A 97 18.69 -2.22 8.75
CA THR A 97 19.60 -3.35 8.59
C THR A 97 18.87 -4.62 8.13
N VAL A 98 18.04 -4.49 7.10
CA VAL A 98 17.39 -5.65 6.48
C VAL A 98 18.42 -6.39 5.64
N THR A 99 18.50 -7.70 5.83
CA THR A 99 19.49 -8.53 5.12
C THR A 99 18.83 -9.64 4.33
#